data_6acfb1942b5103b09885613619381058
#
_entry.id   6acfb1942b5103b09885613619381058
#
_cell.length_a   1.000
_cell.length_b   1.000
_cell.length_c   1.000
_cell.angle_alpha   90.00
_cell.angle_beta   90.00
_cell.angle_gamma   90.00
#
_symmetry.space_group_name_H-M   'P 1'
#
loop_
_entity.id
_entity.type
_entity.pdbx_description
1 polymer ?
#
loop_
_entity_poly.entity_id
_entity_poly.type
_entity_poly.pdbx_seq_one_letter_code
_entity_poly.pdbx_strand_id
1 'polypeptide(L)'
;MPTTILKVLGGGLSLSHLLALAFIFGAAAAKGTPTDKVSQRPDGSSIYWTIDRQSGGAKQGILIIAQGSGCLAATENPNIKNAKRLLPSFAVLTVEKYGVDPHAKPGDPFEGCSAAFYAHHTVSQRVDDYQRVLHELKRESWWNGQLVLFGGSEGGAAVSILAPKVNPTAVVIFSSAPGHSFGEIFKLSVPPEVAQHADDEFKKIEAEPLSAKVFGGNSYRWWTDILHHDMTADLLKTESPILLIQGERDSHAPVAVARQIRDDFQRAGHRNLTYWEFVGYDHSMQDSERVSHLDEVMARISGWIGERLAQTQEAK
;
A
#
# COMPACT_ATOMS: atom_id res chain seq x y z
N MET A 1 -32.81 -59.32 -44.89
CA MET A 1 -33.01 -59.36 -46.37
C MET A 1 -33.09 -57.96 -46.87
N PRO A 2 -32.68 -57.66 -48.03
CA PRO A 2 -31.29 -57.60 -48.50
C PRO A 2 -30.97 -56.23 -49.13
N THR A 3 -29.69 -56.02 -49.34
CA THR A 3 -29.05 -55.69 -50.60
C THR A 3 -29.21 -54.21 -51.09
N THR A 4 -28.36 -53.47 -51.62
CA THR A 4 -27.10 -53.74 -52.37
C THR A 4 -26.65 -52.39 -52.95
N ILE A 5 -25.34 -52.09 -52.85
CA ILE A 5 -24.43 -51.62 -53.91
C ILE A 5 -24.76 -50.30 -54.68
N LEU A 6 -23.89 -49.32 -54.81
CA LEU A 6 -22.82 -49.16 -55.80
C LEU A 6 -22.17 -47.74 -55.72
N LYS A 7 -20.90 -47.72 -55.63
CA LYS A 7 -19.84 -46.99 -56.42
C LYS A 7 -20.28 -45.71 -57.13
N VAL A 8 -19.47 -44.67 -57.20
CA VAL A 8 -18.15 -44.52 -57.88
C VAL A 8 -17.66 -43.06 -57.79
N LEU A 9 -16.39 -42.89 -57.50
CA LEU A 9 -15.37 -41.96 -58.00
C LEU A 9 -15.65 -40.45 -58.18
N GLY A 10 -14.75 -39.67 -57.67
CA GLY A 10 -14.47 -38.34 -58.14
C GLY A 10 -13.49 -37.58 -57.23
N GLY A 11 -12.23 -37.53 -57.64
CA GLY A 11 -11.14 -36.95 -56.91
C GLY A 11 -11.20 -35.42 -56.85
N GLY A 12 -10.55 -34.91 -55.85
CA GLY A 12 -10.32 -33.48 -55.70
C GLY A 12 -9.32 -33.26 -54.58
N LEU A 13 -8.07 -33.04 -54.95
CA LEU A 13 -7.04 -32.57 -54.03
C LEU A 13 -7.49 -31.24 -53.42
N SER A 14 -7.56 -31.16 -52.14
CA SER A 14 -7.63 -29.89 -51.43
C SER A 14 -6.50 -29.79 -50.44
N LEU A 15 -5.67 -28.81 -50.65
CA LEU A 15 -4.51 -28.36 -49.90
C LEU A 15 -4.90 -28.09 -48.46
N SER A 16 -4.41 -28.92 -47.55
CA SER A 16 -4.55 -28.70 -46.10
C SER A 16 -3.63 -27.57 -45.66
N HIS A 17 -4.19 -26.38 -45.39
CA HIS A 17 -3.48 -25.32 -44.69
C HIS A 17 -3.33 -25.72 -43.24
N LEU A 18 -2.17 -26.20 -42.86
CA LEU A 18 -1.73 -26.29 -41.45
C LEU A 18 -1.47 -24.88 -40.95
N LEU A 19 -2.45 -24.30 -40.27
CA LEU A 19 -2.20 -23.16 -39.38
C LEU A 19 -1.39 -23.65 -38.19
N ALA A 20 -0.08 -23.39 -38.22
CA ALA A 20 0.77 -23.52 -37.06
C ALA A 20 0.40 -22.40 -36.09
N LEU A 21 -0.42 -22.69 -35.08
CA LEU A 21 -0.56 -21.84 -33.87
C LEU A 21 0.79 -21.85 -33.15
N ALA A 22 1.59 -20.81 -33.36
CA ALA A 22 2.74 -20.54 -32.51
C ALA A 22 2.21 -20.14 -31.11
N PHE A 23 2.16 -21.09 -30.19
CA PHE A 23 2.05 -20.77 -28.77
C PHE A 23 3.31 -20.02 -28.35
N ILE A 24 3.22 -18.70 -28.30
CA ILE A 24 4.22 -17.89 -27.62
C ILE A 24 4.06 -18.19 -26.13
N PHE A 25 4.79 -19.18 -25.62
CA PHE A 25 5.02 -19.31 -24.18
C PHE A 25 5.80 -18.07 -23.77
N GLY A 26 5.08 -17.07 -23.29
CA GLY A 26 5.71 -15.99 -22.53
C GLY A 26 6.40 -16.63 -21.33
N ALA A 27 7.72 -16.69 -21.36
CA ALA A 27 8.50 -17.11 -20.20
C ALA A 27 8.12 -16.19 -19.03
N ALA A 28 7.42 -16.72 -18.04
CA ALA A 28 7.19 -16.01 -16.80
C ALA A 28 8.58 -15.66 -16.24
N ALA A 29 8.88 -14.36 -16.17
CA ALA A 29 10.16 -13.92 -15.60
C ALA A 29 10.26 -14.49 -14.18
N ALA A 30 11.35 -15.20 -13.91
CA ALA A 30 11.59 -15.77 -12.59
C ALA A 30 11.66 -14.63 -11.57
N LYS A 31 10.89 -14.71 -10.48
CA LYS A 31 11.02 -13.78 -9.36
C LYS A 31 12.42 -13.90 -8.80
N GLY A 32 13.09 -12.77 -8.62
CA GLY A 32 14.35 -12.71 -7.89
C GLY A 32 14.13 -13.06 -6.42
N THR A 33 15.19 -13.45 -5.73
CA THR A 33 15.14 -13.57 -4.27
C THR A 33 15.13 -12.15 -3.68
N PRO A 34 14.25 -11.84 -2.71
CA PRO A 34 14.29 -10.58 -2.00
C PRO A 34 15.70 -10.31 -1.46
N THR A 35 16.19 -9.10 -1.65
CA THR A 35 17.52 -8.71 -1.18
C THR A 35 17.37 -7.76 -0.01
N ASP A 36 17.83 -8.20 1.16
CA ASP A 36 17.90 -7.38 2.36
C ASP A 36 19.01 -6.35 2.22
N LYS A 37 18.71 -5.12 2.59
CA LYS A 37 19.60 -3.97 2.51
C LYS A 37 19.58 -3.20 3.82
N VAL A 38 20.63 -2.45 4.06
CA VAL A 38 20.75 -1.57 5.23
C VAL A 38 21.26 -0.20 4.76
N SER A 39 20.48 0.83 5.09
CA SER A 39 20.89 2.23 4.98
C SER A 39 21.04 2.84 6.38
N GLN A 40 21.56 4.05 6.48
CA GLN A 40 21.72 4.69 7.78
C GLN A 40 20.94 6.00 7.87
N ARG A 41 20.35 6.24 9.03
CA ARG A 41 19.77 7.53 9.43
C ARG A 41 20.87 8.51 9.81
N PRO A 42 20.58 9.81 9.94
CA PRO A 42 21.57 10.81 10.35
C PRO A 42 22.20 10.57 11.72
N ASP A 43 21.46 9.91 12.61
CA ASP A 43 21.90 9.54 13.96
C ASP A 43 22.78 8.26 13.98
N GLY A 44 23.04 7.67 12.79
CA GLY A 44 23.80 6.43 12.63
C GLY A 44 23.01 5.16 12.85
N SER A 45 21.72 5.24 13.20
CA SER A 45 20.88 4.05 13.34
C SER A 45 20.52 3.43 11.97
N SER A 46 20.26 2.12 11.96
CA SER A 46 20.02 1.38 10.72
C SER A 46 18.58 1.51 10.23
N ILE A 47 18.45 1.65 8.90
CA ILE A 47 17.20 1.48 8.15
C ILE A 47 17.29 0.12 7.47
N TYR A 48 16.49 -0.84 7.90
CA TYR A 48 16.39 -2.13 7.22
C TYR A 48 15.32 -2.06 6.15
N TRP A 49 15.65 -2.54 4.94
CA TRP A 49 14.71 -2.55 3.82
C TRP A 49 14.98 -3.70 2.87
N THR A 50 13.95 -4.11 2.16
CA THR A 50 14.01 -5.22 1.22
C THR A 50 13.53 -4.75 -0.14
N ILE A 51 14.25 -5.14 -1.19
CA ILE A 51 13.84 -4.96 -2.57
C ILE A 51 13.66 -6.33 -3.24
N ASP A 52 12.43 -6.60 -3.67
CA ASP A 52 12.05 -7.83 -4.37
C ASP A 52 11.91 -7.50 -5.85
N ARG A 53 12.88 -7.93 -6.66
CA ARG A 53 12.97 -7.63 -8.10
C ARG A 53 12.77 -8.89 -8.92
N GLN A 54 12.23 -8.72 -10.14
CA GLN A 54 12.32 -9.77 -11.13
C GLN A 54 13.75 -9.90 -11.67
N SER A 55 14.20 -11.12 -11.90
CA SER A 55 15.45 -11.39 -12.62
C SER A 55 15.24 -11.13 -14.11
N GLY A 56 16.28 -10.62 -14.81
CA GLY A 56 16.25 -10.48 -16.27
C GLY A 56 16.30 -9.05 -16.78
N GLY A 57 17.28 -8.26 -16.45
CA GLY A 57 17.77 -7.06 -17.18
C GLY A 57 16.81 -5.94 -17.56
N ALA A 58 15.50 -6.16 -17.61
CA ALA A 58 14.51 -5.14 -17.92
C ALA A 58 14.39 -4.10 -16.80
N LYS A 59 14.23 -2.83 -17.19
CA LYS A 59 13.95 -1.77 -16.21
C LYS A 59 12.57 -1.97 -15.60
N GLN A 60 12.47 -1.76 -14.29
CA GLN A 60 11.25 -1.95 -13.51
C GLN A 60 10.84 -0.65 -12.82
N GLY A 61 9.54 -0.46 -12.61
CA GLY A 61 9.04 0.52 -11.66
C GLY A 61 9.25 0.04 -10.22
N ILE A 62 9.03 0.92 -9.26
CA ILE A 62 9.04 0.59 -7.83
C ILE A 62 7.63 0.71 -7.27
N LEU A 63 7.18 -0.34 -6.57
CA LEU A 63 6.00 -0.33 -5.71
C LEU A 63 6.48 -0.29 -4.26
N ILE A 64 6.24 0.84 -3.58
CA ILE A 64 6.39 0.91 -2.12
C ILE A 64 5.13 0.37 -1.48
N ILE A 65 5.30 -0.55 -0.52
CA ILE A 65 4.21 -1.01 0.34
C ILE A 65 4.49 -0.56 1.77
N ALA A 66 3.71 0.42 2.23
CA ALA A 66 3.75 0.90 3.60
C ALA A 66 2.78 0.10 4.47
N GLN A 67 3.32 -0.63 5.44
CA GLN A 67 2.55 -1.47 6.35
C GLN A 67 1.71 -0.67 7.36
N GLY A 68 0.61 -1.25 7.83
CA GLY A 68 -0.25 -0.71 8.88
C GLY A 68 0.42 -0.63 10.25
N SER A 69 -0.35 -0.45 11.32
CA SER A 69 0.12 -0.29 12.70
C SER A 69 0.86 -1.53 13.23
N GLY A 70 1.56 -1.36 14.36
CA GLY A 70 2.30 -2.42 15.04
C GLY A 70 3.74 -2.59 14.57
N CYS A 71 4.46 -3.55 15.17
CA CYS A 71 5.88 -3.78 14.98
C CYS A 71 6.21 -5.14 14.32
N LEU A 72 5.27 -5.71 13.61
CA LEU A 72 5.52 -6.93 12.83
C LEU A 72 6.49 -6.62 11.69
N ALA A 73 7.48 -7.48 11.48
CA ALA A 73 8.39 -7.34 10.35
C ALA A 73 7.64 -7.42 9.01
N ALA A 74 8.07 -6.63 8.02
CA ALA A 74 7.41 -6.56 6.71
C ALA A 74 7.40 -7.92 6.00
N THR A 75 8.44 -8.73 6.16
CA THR A 75 8.54 -10.08 5.61
C THR A 75 7.49 -11.05 6.15
N GLU A 76 7.04 -10.82 7.37
CA GLU A 76 6.07 -11.67 8.07
C GLU A 76 4.63 -11.16 7.98
N ASN A 77 4.45 -9.92 7.51
CA ASN A 77 3.13 -9.30 7.42
C ASN A 77 2.30 -9.87 6.25
N PRO A 78 1.17 -10.56 6.51
CA PRO A 78 0.35 -11.15 5.47
C PRO A 78 -0.25 -10.11 4.52
N ASN A 79 -0.53 -8.90 4.99
CA ASN A 79 -1.09 -7.84 4.15
C ASN A 79 -0.06 -7.35 3.13
N ILE A 80 1.23 -7.31 3.50
CA ILE A 80 2.32 -7.01 2.55
C ILE A 80 2.45 -8.14 1.53
N LYS A 81 2.38 -9.41 1.94
CA LYS A 81 2.41 -10.56 1.03
C LYS A 81 1.28 -10.49 -0.01
N ASN A 82 0.09 -10.04 0.39
CA ASN A 82 -1.03 -9.82 -0.51
C ASN A 82 -0.79 -8.63 -1.46
N ALA A 83 -0.34 -7.49 -0.93
CA ALA A 83 -0.11 -6.28 -1.73
C ALA A 83 1.04 -6.44 -2.76
N LYS A 84 2.00 -7.33 -2.53
CA LYS A 84 3.06 -7.66 -3.50
C LYS A 84 2.52 -8.17 -4.86
N ARG A 85 1.29 -8.67 -4.89
CA ARG A 85 0.65 -9.18 -6.11
C ARG A 85 0.04 -8.09 -7.00
N LEU A 86 -0.07 -6.86 -6.51
CA LEU A 86 -0.71 -5.74 -7.22
C LEU A 86 -0.04 -5.43 -8.56
N LEU A 87 1.28 -5.38 -8.59
CA LEU A 87 2.08 -5.03 -9.75
C LEU A 87 3.21 -6.04 -9.97
N PRO A 88 2.94 -7.20 -10.57
CA PRO A 88 3.94 -8.27 -10.72
C PRO A 88 5.20 -7.86 -11.48
N SER A 89 5.12 -6.84 -12.37
CA SER A 89 6.25 -6.32 -13.16
C SER A 89 7.09 -5.27 -12.44
N PHE A 90 6.67 -4.82 -11.25
CA PHE A 90 7.38 -3.83 -10.46
C PHE A 90 8.30 -4.49 -9.43
N ALA A 91 9.40 -3.83 -9.12
CA ALA A 91 10.18 -4.13 -7.94
C ALA A 91 9.40 -3.69 -6.69
N VAL A 92 9.29 -4.57 -5.69
CA VAL A 92 8.58 -4.24 -4.44
C VAL A 92 9.57 -3.80 -3.38
N LEU A 93 9.40 -2.58 -2.89
CA LEU A 93 10.16 -2.02 -1.79
C LEU A 93 9.35 -2.07 -0.49
N THR A 94 9.91 -2.67 0.53
CA THR A 94 9.44 -2.57 1.93
C THR A 94 10.55 -2.03 2.81
N VAL A 95 10.20 -1.14 3.74
CA VAL A 95 11.13 -0.55 4.70
C VAL A 95 10.59 -0.87 6.09
N GLU A 96 11.44 -1.43 6.95
CA GLU A 96 11.08 -1.74 8.33
C GLU A 96 10.89 -0.46 9.15
N LYS A 97 9.96 -0.51 10.08
CA LYS A 97 9.78 0.56 11.06
C LYS A 97 10.99 0.63 11.99
N TYR A 98 11.26 1.79 12.57
CA TYR A 98 12.35 1.95 13.52
C TYR A 98 12.22 0.93 14.65
N GLY A 99 13.31 0.25 14.97
CA GLY A 99 13.36 -0.74 16.05
C GLY A 99 12.71 -2.10 15.74
N VAL A 100 12.25 -2.33 14.50
CA VAL A 100 11.78 -3.63 14.05
C VAL A 100 12.95 -4.43 13.48
N ASP A 101 13.14 -5.65 13.98
CA ASP A 101 14.09 -6.61 13.42
C ASP A 101 13.44 -7.31 12.23
N PRO A 102 14.02 -7.22 11.00
CA PRO A 102 13.49 -7.86 9.80
C PRO A 102 13.43 -9.39 9.89
N HIS A 103 14.19 -9.98 10.82
CA HIS A 103 14.25 -11.43 11.05
C HIS A 103 13.48 -11.88 12.30
N ALA A 104 12.74 -10.96 12.95
CA ALA A 104 11.90 -11.32 14.09
C ALA A 104 10.90 -12.41 13.71
N LYS A 105 10.68 -13.35 14.61
CA LYS A 105 9.67 -14.40 14.40
C LYS A 105 8.28 -13.78 14.35
N PRO A 106 7.36 -14.36 13.55
CA PRO A 106 5.97 -13.94 13.53
C PRO A 106 5.37 -13.95 14.93
N GLY A 107 4.59 -12.92 15.24
CA GLY A 107 3.90 -12.76 16.50
C GLY A 107 2.70 -11.85 16.36
N ASP A 108 2.12 -11.45 17.47
CA ASP A 108 1.10 -10.40 17.47
C ASP A 108 1.74 -9.07 17.04
N PRO A 109 1.13 -8.31 16.12
CA PRO A 109 1.70 -7.06 15.63
C PRO A 109 1.85 -5.97 16.69
N PHE A 110 1.19 -6.10 17.84
CA PHE A 110 1.21 -5.14 18.95
C PHE A 110 1.89 -5.65 20.21
N GLU A 111 2.34 -6.91 20.20
CA GLU A 111 3.04 -7.51 21.34
C GLU A 111 4.53 -7.69 21.07
N GLY A 112 5.34 -7.52 22.10
CA GLY A 112 6.79 -7.73 22.01
C GLY A 112 7.53 -6.70 21.18
N CYS A 113 6.93 -5.54 20.90
CA CYS A 113 7.64 -4.42 20.27
C CYS A 113 8.86 -4.00 21.10
N SER A 114 9.96 -3.69 20.42
CA SER A 114 11.21 -3.31 21.08
C SER A 114 11.12 -1.96 21.79
N ALA A 115 11.97 -1.74 22.80
CA ALA A 115 12.10 -0.43 23.43
C ALA A 115 12.48 0.66 22.41
N ALA A 116 13.29 0.32 21.41
CA ALA A 116 13.67 1.22 20.32
C ALA A 116 12.48 1.61 19.45
N PHE A 117 11.54 0.68 19.20
CA PHE A 117 10.30 0.98 18.48
C PHE A 117 9.49 2.06 19.24
N TYR A 118 9.19 1.86 20.50
CA TYR A 118 8.43 2.84 21.28
C TYR A 118 9.15 4.18 21.47
N ALA A 119 10.48 4.16 21.52
CA ALA A 119 11.26 5.38 21.73
C ALA A 119 11.43 6.22 20.47
N HIS A 120 11.33 5.65 19.26
CA HIS A 120 11.76 6.34 18.04
C HIS A 120 10.80 6.24 16.87
N HIS A 121 9.94 5.18 16.80
CA HIS A 121 9.04 5.03 15.67
C HIS A 121 7.98 6.14 15.66
N THR A 122 7.87 6.86 14.53
CA THR A 122 6.81 7.80 14.19
C THR A 122 6.45 7.70 12.71
N VAL A 123 5.33 8.28 12.31
CA VAL A 123 4.91 8.30 10.90
C VAL A 123 5.87 9.17 10.06
N SER A 124 6.24 10.35 10.58
CA SER A 124 7.21 11.23 9.90
C SER A 124 8.59 10.59 9.76
N GLN A 125 9.07 9.87 10.79
CA GLN A 125 10.33 9.15 10.73
C GLN A 125 10.29 8.06 9.62
N ARG A 126 9.16 7.34 9.48
CA ARG A 126 8.99 6.40 8.35
C ARG A 126 9.06 7.06 7.00
N VAL A 127 8.44 8.22 6.85
CA VAL A 127 8.48 9.01 5.61
C VAL A 127 9.93 9.39 5.26
N ASP A 128 10.70 9.83 6.24
CA ASP A 128 12.11 10.16 6.05
C ASP A 128 12.94 8.93 5.62
N ASP A 129 12.67 7.76 6.20
CA ASP A 129 13.32 6.51 5.81
C ASP A 129 12.99 6.14 4.36
N TYR A 130 11.71 6.21 3.94
CA TYR A 130 11.34 5.99 2.54
C TYR A 130 12.07 6.94 1.59
N GLN A 131 12.17 8.23 1.94
CA GLN A 131 12.86 9.21 1.11
C GLN A 131 14.37 8.88 0.97
N ARG A 132 15.02 8.46 2.07
CA ARG A 132 16.44 8.06 2.04
C ARG A 132 16.67 6.86 1.15
N VAL A 133 15.90 5.81 1.32
CA VAL A 133 16.00 4.60 0.51
C VAL A 133 15.71 4.90 -0.97
N LEU A 134 14.68 5.71 -1.27
CA LEU A 134 14.41 6.15 -2.64
C LEU A 134 15.56 6.97 -3.22
N HIS A 135 16.23 7.81 -2.43
CA HIS A 135 17.40 8.56 -2.88
C HIS A 135 18.54 7.65 -3.31
N GLU A 136 18.77 6.56 -2.61
CA GLU A 136 19.75 5.53 -2.98
C GLU A 136 19.32 4.82 -4.28
N LEU A 137 18.05 4.41 -4.35
CA LEU A 137 17.50 3.68 -5.49
C LEU A 137 17.45 4.51 -6.78
N LYS A 138 17.40 5.85 -6.71
CA LYS A 138 17.49 6.72 -7.90
C LYS A 138 18.77 6.55 -8.71
N ARG A 139 19.83 5.99 -8.13
CA ARG A 139 21.10 5.73 -8.79
C ARG A 139 21.16 4.37 -9.49
N GLU A 140 20.13 3.54 -9.27
CA GLU A 140 20.09 2.19 -9.81
C GLU A 140 19.64 2.21 -11.29
N SER A 141 20.47 1.64 -12.16
CA SER A 141 20.23 1.64 -13.62
C SER A 141 19.00 0.82 -14.05
N TRP A 142 18.53 -0.07 -13.19
CA TRP A 142 17.35 -0.91 -13.45
C TRP A 142 16.03 -0.18 -13.17
N TRP A 143 16.02 0.94 -12.43
CA TRP A 143 14.79 1.69 -12.19
C TRP A 143 14.40 2.52 -13.41
N ASN A 144 13.13 2.41 -13.84
CA ASN A 144 12.59 3.16 -14.98
C ASN A 144 12.01 4.53 -14.61
N GLY A 145 12.07 4.91 -13.34
CA GLY A 145 11.52 6.17 -12.82
C GLY A 145 10.05 6.12 -12.40
N GLN A 146 9.32 5.04 -12.69
CA GLN A 146 7.94 4.88 -12.22
C GLN A 146 7.93 4.49 -10.74
N LEU A 147 7.07 5.17 -9.96
CA LEU A 147 6.91 4.95 -8.53
C LEU A 147 5.42 4.86 -8.19
N VAL A 148 5.01 3.77 -7.58
CA VAL A 148 3.65 3.62 -7.02
C VAL A 148 3.76 3.49 -5.51
N LEU A 149 2.94 4.23 -4.79
CA LEU A 149 2.81 4.13 -3.35
C LEU A 149 1.53 3.37 -2.99
N PHE A 150 1.64 2.37 -2.13
CA PHE A 150 0.52 1.67 -1.54
C PHE A 150 0.63 1.70 -0.02
N GLY A 151 -0.38 2.22 0.66
CA GLY A 151 -0.43 2.26 2.12
C GLY A 151 -1.75 1.75 2.66
N GLY A 152 -1.71 0.72 3.53
CA GLY A 152 -2.87 0.21 4.23
C GLY A 152 -2.92 0.68 5.69
N SER A 153 -4.09 1.07 6.20
CA SER A 153 -4.26 1.51 7.58
C SER A 153 -3.27 2.64 7.93
N GLU A 154 -2.45 2.55 9.00
CA GLU A 154 -1.38 3.53 9.31
C GLU A 154 -0.42 3.78 8.12
N GLY A 155 -0.20 2.77 7.28
CA GLY A 155 0.58 2.94 6.05
C GLY A 155 -0.01 3.96 5.10
N GLY A 156 -1.33 4.12 5.08
CA GLY A 156 -2.03 5.17 4.33
C GLY A 156 -1.65 6.57 4.80
N ALA A 157 -1.52 6.80 6.11
CA ALA A 157 -1.01 8.05 6.65
C ALA A 157 0.42 8.32 6.16
N ALA A 158 1.30 7.31 6.22
CA ALA A 158 2.68 7.46 5.77
C ALA A 158 2.78 7.81 4.28
N VAL A 159 2.02 7.13 3.40
CA VAL A 159 2.06 7.43 1.95
C VAL A 159 1.39 8.77 1.62
N SER A 160 0.42 9.24 2.42
CA SER A 160 -0.19 10.56 2.26
C SER A 160 0.82 11.68 2.49
N ILE A 161 1.64 11.56 3.53
CA ILE A 161 2.71 12.53 3.83
C ILE A 161 3.89 12.40 2.84
N LEU A 162 4.15 11.19 2.36
CA LEU A 162 5.25 10.91 1.42
C LEU A 162 4.96 11.41 0.00
N ALA A 163 3.71 11.28 -0.46
CA ALA A 163 3.32 11.55 -1.85
C ALA A 163 3.79 12.91 -2.40
N PRO A 164 3.53 14.06 -1.73
CA PRO A 164 3.98 15.36 -2.22
C PRO A 164 5.52 15.54 -2.23
N LYS A 165 6.25 14.69 -1.51
CA LYS A 165 7.72 14.77 -1.40
C LYS A 165 8.45 14.00 -2.49
N VAL A 166 7.79 12.99 -3.10
CA VAL A 166 8.43 12.08 -4.06
C VAL A 166 7.80 12.06 -5.44
N ASN A 167 6.65 12.71 -5.60
CA ASN A 167 5.89 12.83 -6.83
C ASN A 167 5.70 11.47 -7.54
N PRO A 168 4.93 10.55 -6.95
CA PRO A 168 4.75 9.20 -7.49
C PRO A 168 3.86 9.19 -8.74
N THR A 169 3.92 8.12 -9.53
CA THR A 169 3.04 7.87 -10.68
C THR A 169 1.59 7.62 -10.23
N ALA A 170 1.41 7.01 -9.06
CA ALA A 170 0.10 6.80 -8.43
C ALA A 170 0.24 6.57 -6.93
N VAL A 171 -0.81 6.90 -6.19
CA VAL A 171 -0.94 6.66 -4.73
C VAL A 171 -2.19 5.84 -4.48
N VAL A 172 -2.08 4.78 -3.69
CA VAL A 172 -3.21 3.98 -3.22
C VAL A 172 -3.26 4.04 -1.69
N ILE A 173 -4.38 4.49 -1.16
CA ILE A 173 -4.68 4.58 0.26
C ILE A 173 -5.80 3.58 0.53
N PHE A 174 -5.49 2.52 1.27
CA PHE A 174 -6.35 1.37 1.45
C PHE A 174 -6.78 1.22 2.90
N SER A 175 -8.07 1.17 3.16
CA SER A 175 -8.64 1.06 4.52
C SER A 175 -7.92 2.01 5.50
N SER A 176 -7.77 3.26 5.06
CA SER A 176 -7.14 4.33 5.82
C SER A 176 -7.85 5.62 5.47
N ALA A 177 -8.16 6.39 6.47
CA ALA A 177 -8.81 7.70 6.30
C ALA A 177 -7.89 8.78 6.89
N PRO A 178 -6.80 9.15 6.18
CA PRO A 178 -5.85 10.16 6.65
C PRO A 178 -6.51 11.55 6.57
N GLY A 179 -7.23 11.92 7.63
CA GLY A 179 -7.99 13.17 7.71
C GLY A 179 -7.18 14.36 8.20
N HIS A 180 -7.88 15.38 8.70
CA HIS A 180 -7.29 16.62 9.19
C HIS A 180 -6.56 16.49 10.53
N SER A 181 -6.89 15.46 11.32
CA SER A 181 -6.28 15.22 12.62
C SER A 181 -6.44 13.76 13.00
N PHE A 182 -5.35 13.10 13.37
CA PHE A 182 -5.44 11.72 13.83
C PHE A 182 -6.16 11.61 15.17
N GLY A 183 -6.09 12.65 16.02
CA GLY A 183 -6.86 12.72 17.27
C GLY A 183 -8.36 12.65 17.03
N GLU A 184 -8.87 13.36 16.01
CA GLU A 184 -10.30 13.30 15.66
C GLU A 184 -10.68 11.94 15.06
N ILE A 185 -9.81 11.36 14.22
CA ILE A 185 -10.03 10.01 13.69
C ILE A 185 -10.14 9.00 14.82
N PHE A 186 -9.24 9.08 15.82
CA PHE A 186 -9.27 8.21 16.99
C PHE A 186 -10.60 8.32 17.73
N LYS A 187 -11.06 9.53 18.04
CA LYS A 187 -12.35 9.73 18.72
C LYS A 187 -13.53 9.11 17.97
N LEU A 188 -13.49 9.12 16.63
CA LEU A 188 -14.52 8.50 15.78
C LEU A 188 -14.39 6.97 15.70
N SER A 189 -13.22 6.41 16.05
CA SER A 189 -12.91 4.99 15.93
C SER A 189 -13.09 4.19 17.21
N VAL A 190 -13.31 4.87 18.32
CA VAL A 190 -13.44 4.23 19.66
C VAL A 190 -14.84 4.40 20.21
N PRO A 191 -15.25 3.57 21.20
CA PRO A 191 -16.53 3.75 21.90
C PRO A 191 -16.66 5.14 22.53
N PRO A 192 -17.89 5.69 22.61
CA PRO A 192 -18.13 7.05 23.12
C PRO A 192 -17.52 7.33 24.50
N GLU A 193 -17.51 6.35 25.39
CA GLU A 193 -16.93 6.44 26.73
C GLU A 193 -15.39 6.60 26.68
N VAL A 194 -14.72 6.02 25.69
CA VAL A 194 -13.28 6.21 25.47
C VAL A 194 -13.03 7.58 24.84
N ALA A 195 -13.84 7.96 23.87
CA ALA A 195 -13.73 9.24 23.17
C ALA A 195 -13.86 10.44 24.13
N GLN A 196 -14.74 10.36 25.13
CA GLN A 196 -14.93 11.42 26.14
C GLN A 196 -13.66 11.72 26.95
N HIS A 197 -12.79 10.73 27.15
CA HIS A 197 -11.54 10.86 27.91
C HIS A 197 -10.32 11.08 27.03
N ALA A 198 -10.47 11.05 25.71
CA ALA A 198 -9.36 11.15 24.75
C ALA A 198 -8.61 12.49 24.88
N ASP A 199 -9.34 13.60 25.06
CA ASP A 199 -8.73 14.93 25.16
C ASP A 199 -7.84 15.09 26.42
N ASP A 200 -8.18 14.42 27.53
CA ASP A 200 -7.35 14.43 28.72
C ASP A 200 -6.08 13.60 28.53
N GLU A 201 -6.16 12.51 27.75
CA GLU A 201 -4.99 11.74 27.39
C GLU A 201 -4.12 12.50 26.38
N PHE A 202 -4.72 13.18 25.41
CA PHE A 202 -3.99 14.02 24.45
C PHE A 202 -3.20 15.14 25.14
N LYS A 203 -3.76 15.79 26.18
CA LYS A 203 -3.01 16.75 27.00
C LYS A 203 -1.79 16.13 27.70
N LYS A 204 -1.89 14.88 28.19
CA LYS A 204 -0.73 14.18 28.77
C LYS A 204 0.33 13.86 27.71
N ILE A 205 -0.09 13.46 26.51
CA ILE A 205 0.80 13.25 25.37
C ILE A 205 1.54 14.54 25.03
N GLU A 206 0.83 15.67 24.95
CA GLU A 206 1.41 16.99 24.66
C GLU A 206 2.37 17.45 25.77
N ALA A 207 2.11 17.08 27.02
CA ALA A 207 2.99 17.38 28.15
C ALA A 207 4.28 16.54 28.15
N GLU A 208 4.28 15.35 27.53
CA GLU A 208 5.42 14.46 27.47
C GLU A 208 5.68 13.97 26.02
N PRO A 209 5.94 14.88 25.05
CA PRO A 209 5.88 14.61 23.62
C PRO A 209 6.94 13.61 23.10
N LEU A 210 7.98 13.35 23.87
CA LEU A 210 9.06 12.41 23.51
C LEU A 210 9.01 11.11 24.30
N SER A 211 7.96 10.91 25.11
CA SER A 211 7.85 9.77 26.00
C SER A 211 7.58 8.46 25.21
N ALA A 212 8.18 7.38 25.70
CA ALA A 212 7.89 6.01 25.24
C ALA A 212 6.66 5.41 25.93
N LYS A 213 5.95 6.16 26.80
CA LYS A 213 4.67 5.72 27.37
C LYS A 213 3.71 5.38 26.24
N VAL A 214 2.89 4.36 26.43
CA VAL A 214 2.00 3.82 25.40
C VAL A 214 0.55 4.18 25.69
N PHE A 215 -0.16 4.64 24.67
CA PHE A 215 -1.61 4.81 24.63
C PHE A 215 -2.15 4.26 23.31
N GLY A 216 -3.21 3.45 23.37
CA GLY A 216 -3.82 2.87 22.15
C GLY A 216 -2.85 2.09 21.26
N GLY A 217 -1.84 1.41 21.86
CA GLY A 217 -0.84 0.62 21.14
C GLY A 217 0.37 1.40 20.60
N ASN A 218 0.36 2.73 20.64
CA ASN A 218 1.44 3.59 20.15
C ASN A 218 2.06 4.43 21.27
N SER A 219 3.34 4.82 21.12
CA SER A 219 4.01 5.68 22.11
C SER A 219 3.47 7.11 22.07
N TYR A 220 3.65 7.88 23.15
CA TYR A 220 3.35 9.31 23.18
C TYR A 220 4.10 10.07 22.09
N ARG A 221 5.36 9.69 21.83
CA ARG A 221 6.14 10.26 20.70
C ARG A 221 5.44 10.06 19.35
N TRP A 222 4.91 8.88 19.10
CA TRP A 222 4.17 8.58 17.87
C TRP A 222 2.89 9.43 17.78
N TRP A 223 2.15 9.53 18.88
CA TRP A 223 0.96 10.36 18.95
C TRP A 223 1.26 11.82 18.70
N THR A 224 2.30 12.38 19.32
CA THR A 224 2.71 13.78 19.15
C THR A 224 3.00 14.08 17.68
N ASP A 225 3.59 13.15 16.95
CA ASP A 225 3.94 13.30 15.54
C ASP A 225 2.72 13.53 14.65
N ILE A 226 1.59 12.85 14.89
CA ILE A 226 0.44 12.91 14.01
C ILE A 226 -0.87 13.37 14.66
N LEU A 227 -0.88 13.64 15.97
CA LEU A 227 -2.10 13.99 16.72
C LEU A 227 -2.90 15.10 16.04
N HIS A 228 -2.22 16.17 15.63
CA HIS A 228 -2.78 17.33 14.97
C HIS A 228 -2.34 17.48 13.51
N HIS A 229 -1.66 16.50 12.95
CA HIS A 229 -1.16 16.59 11.58
C HIS A 229 -2.29 16.47 10.56
N ASP A 230 -2.38 17.44 9.65
CA ASP A 230 -3.37 17.45 8.57
C ASP A 230 -2.84 16.71 7.34
N MET A 231 -3.13 15.42 7.28
CA MET A 231 -2.74 14.56 6.15
C MET A 231 -3.58 14.83 4.89
N THR A 232 -4.79 15.36 5.03
CA THR A 232 -5.59 15.82 3.88
C THR A 232 -4.90 17.00 3.20
N ALA A 233 -4.36 17.96 3.98
CA ALA A 233 -3.59 19.07 3.43
C ALA A 233 -2.32 18.60 2.72
N ASP A 234 -1.67 17.51 3.15
CA ASP A 234 -0.55 16.94 2.42
C ASP A 234 -0.98 16.31 1.09
N LEU A 235 -2.08 15.55 1.09
CA LEU A 235 -2.63 14.97 -0.15
C LEU A 235 -3.02 16.03 -1.17
N LEU A 236 -3.56 17.17 -0.74
CA LEU A 236 -3.91 18.29 -1.62
C LEU A 236 -2.69 18.96 -2.28
N LYS A 237 -1.46 18.71 -1.79
CA LYS A 237 -0.22 19.21 -2.41
C LYS A 237 0.30 18.35 -3.55
N THR A 238 -0.23 17.15 -3.76
CA THR A 238 0.23 16.26 -4.84
C THR A 238 -0.69 16.33 -6.05
N GLU A 239 -0.08 16.38 -7.24
CA GLU A 239 -0.79 16.26 -8.52
C GLU A 239 -0.92 14.80 -8.98
N SER A 240 -0.27 13.87 -8.28
CA SER A 240 -0.31 12.44 -8.62
C SER A 240 -1.73 11.88 -8.48
N PRO A 241 -2.18 10.98 -9.36
CA PRO A 241 -3.44 10.27 -9.19
C PRO A 241 -3.50 9.52 -7.86
N ILE A 242 -4.58 9.73 -7.11
CA ILE A 242 -4.82 9.11 -5.80
C ILE A 242 -6.04 8.20 -5.90
N LEU A 243 -5.94 7.00 -5.36
CA LEU A 243 -7.05 6.09 -5.12
C LEU A 243 -7.24 5.92 -3.62
N LEU A 244 -8.34 6.44 -3.10
CA LEU A 244 -8.77 6.26 -1.71
C LEU A 244 -9.85 5.18 -1.66
N ILE A 245 -9.62 4.14 -0.86
CA ILE A 245 -10.47 2.95 -0.76
C ILE A 245 -10.92 2.77 0.67
N GLN A 246 -12.22 2.64 0.88
CA GLN A 246 -12.80 2.52 2.21
C GLN A 246 -13.95 1.52 2.25
N GLY A 247 -13.98 0.67 3.29
CA GLY A 247 -15.14 -0.12 3.64
C GLY A 247 -16.16 0.73 4.41
N GLU A 248 -17.44 0.60 4.09
CA GLU A 248 -18.51 1.37 4.78
C GLU A 248 -18.58 1.02 6.27
N ARG A 249 -18.31 -0.24 6.63
CA ARG A 249 -18.36 -0.75 8.01
C ARG A 249 -17.00 -0.72 8.72
N ASP A 250 -16.03 -0.01 8.16
CA ASP A 250 -14.71 0.12 8.77
C ASP A 250 -14.79 0.94 10.07
N SER A 251 -14.58 0.26 11.20
CA SER A 251 -14.58 0.88 12.53
C SER A 251 -13.21 1.41 12.96
N HIS A 252 -12.12 1.04 12.25
CA HIS A 252 -10.75 1.47 12.57
C HIS A 252 -10.36 2.74 11.81
N ALA A 253 -10.85 2.88 10.59
CA ALA A 253 -10.69 4.07 9.77
C ALA A 253 -12.09 4.50 9.29
N PRO A 254 -12.77 5.38 10.03
CA PRO A 254 -14.20 5.67 9.82
C PRO A 254 -14.49 6.20 8.41
N VAL A 255 -15.47 5.62 7.73
CA VAL A 255 -15.90 6.01 6.38
C VAL A 255 -16.27 7.49 6.28
N ALA A 256 -16.77 8.09 7.37
CA ALA A 256 -17.09 9.52 7.43
C ALA A 256 -15.87 10.40 7.13
N VAL A 257 -14.68 10.01 7.61
CA VAL A 257 -13.44 10.73 7.35
C VAL A 257 -13.03 10.60 5.87
N ALA A 258 -13.15 9.40 5.28
CA ALA A 258 -12.86 9.19 3.86
C ALA A 258 -13.81 10.01 2.96
N ARG A 259 -15.10 10.08 3.31
CA ARG A 259 -16.07 10.94 2.61
C ARG A 259 -15.71 12.42 2.73
N GLN A 260 -15.24 12.86 3.90
CA GLN A 260 -14.78 14.24 4.12
C GLN A 260 -13.57 14.57 3.22
N ILE A 261 -12.57 13.70 3.13
CA ILE A 261 -11.42 13.87 2.23
C ILE A 261 -11.89 14.05 0.78
N ARG A 262 -12.81 13.21 0.30
CA ARG A 262 -13.42 13.34 -1.04
C ARG A 262 -14.02 14.73 -1.24
N ASP A 263 -14.81 15.19 -0.27
CA ASP A 263 -15.50 16.47 -0.33
C ASP A 263 -14.52 17.65 -0.27
N ASP A 264 -13.40 17.52 0.47
CA ASP A 264 -12.32 18.50 0.53
C ASP A 264 -11.62 18.66 -0.83
N PHE A 265 -11.31 17.55 -1.51
CA PHE A 265 -10.76 17.56 -2.86
C PHE A 265 -11.69 18.23 -3.86
N GLN A 266 -12.99 17.93 -3.78
CA GLN A 266 -14.01 18.57 -4.64
C GLN A 266 -14.09 20.09 -4.39
N ARG A 267 -14.10 20.50 -3.11
CA ARG A 267 -14.14 21.94 -2.73
C ARG A 267 -12.89 22.68 -3.16
N ALA A 268 -11.73 22.03 -3.11
CA ALA A 268 -10.46 22.59 -3.57
C ALA A 268 -10.31 22.58 -5.10
N GLY A 269 -11.25 21.99 -5.85
CA GLY A 269 -11.19 21.89 -7.30
C GLY A 269 -10.22 20.85 -7.84
N HIS A 270 -9.67 19.98 -6.99
CA HIS A 270 -8.79 18.89 -7.39
C HIS A 270 -9.56 17.76 -8.06
N ARG A 271 -8.98 17.16 -9.12
CA ARG A 271 -9.60 16.08 -9.92
C ARG A 271 -8.77 14.79 -9.91
N ASN A 272 -7.68 14.78 -9.17
CA ASN A 272 -6.75 13.65 -9.11
C ASN A 272 -7.12 12.60 -8.05
N LEU A 273 -8.23 12.76 -7.31
CA LEU A 273 -8.73 11.78 -6.36
C LEU A 273 -9.82 10.91 -7.00
N THR A 274 -9.61 9.59 -6.98
CA THR A 274 -10.64 8.56 -7.18
C THR A 274 -11.01 8.01 -5.81
N TYR A 275 -12.30 8.00 -5.47
CA TYR A 275 -12.79 7.44 -4.21
C TYR A 275 -13.64 6.20 -4.48
N TRP A 276 -13.29 5.09 -3.84
CA TRP A 276 -14.10 3.87 -3.84
C TRP A 276 -14.58 3.56 -2.43
N GLU A 277 -15.88 3.45 -2.28
CA GLU A 277 -16.55 3.00 -1.06
C GLU A 277 -17.18 1.63 -1.32
N PHE A 278 -16.86 0.66 -0.49
CA PHE A 278 -17.38 -0.68 -0.55
C PHE A 278 -18.48 -0.84 0.51
N VAL A 279 -19.74 -0.84 0.06
CA VAL A 279 -20.91 -0.98 0.92
C VAL A 279 -20.88 -2.35 1.61
N GLY A 280 -21.07 -2.37 2.92
CA GLY A 280 -21.12 -3.58 3.73
C GLY A 280 -19.75 -4.21 4.05
N TYR A 281 -18.63 -3.63 3.62
CA TYR A 281 -17.29 -4.17 3.91
C TYR A 281 -16.65 -3.48 5.12
N ASP A 282 -15.86 -4.25 5.87
CA ASP A 282 -15.09 -3.80 7.01
C ASP A 282 -13.66 -3.37 6.64
N HIS A 283 -12.81 -3.13 7.66
CA HIS A 283 -11.39 -2.75 7.54
C HIS A 283 -10.56 -3.73 6.70
N SER A 284 -10.91 -5.01 6.71
CA SER A 284 -10.23 -6.09 6.00
C SER A 284 -10.88 -6.46 4.67
N MET A 285 -11.86 -5.67 4.20
CA MET A 285 -12.71 -5.97 3.05
C MET A 285 -13.48 -7.29 3.21
N GLN A 286 -13.98 -7.57 4.43
CA GLN A 286 -14.91 -8.64 4.71
C GLN A 286 -16.34 -8.10 4.80
N ASP A 287 -17.30 -8.87 4.32
CA ASP A 287 -18.71 -8.56 4.49
C ASP A 287 -19.26 -8.95 5.89
N SER A 288 -20.57 -8.83 6.11
CA SER A 288 -21.21 -9.16 7.37
C SER A 288 -21.16 -10.66 7.72
N GLU A 289 -20.96 -11.52 6.73
CA GLU A 289 -20.81 -12.96 6.88
C GLU A 289 -19.34 -13.39 7.05
N ARG A 290 -18.42 -12.41 7.14
CA ARG A 290 -16.96 -12.58 7.23
C ARG A 290 -16.34 -13.21 5.98
N VAL A 291 -17.02 -13.12 4.83
CA VAL A 291 -16.45 -13.52 3.55
C VAL A 291 -15.49 -12.42 3.09
N SER A 292 -14.27 -12.80 2.75
CA SER A 292 -13.25 -11.85 2.28
C SER A 292 -13.45 -11.57 0.78
N HIS A 293 -13.52 -10.29 0.45
CA HIS A 293 -13.54 -9.77 -0.92
C HIS A 293 -12.21 -9.12 -1.30
N LEU A 294 -11.16 -9.35 -0.50
CA LEU A 294 -9.86 -8.70 -0.68
C LEU A 294 -9.25 -8.96 -2.05
N ASP A 295 -9.32 -10.20 -2.57
CA ASP A 295 -8.74 -10.54 -3.87
C ASP A 295 -9.42 -9.79 -5.03
N GLU A 296 -10.74 -9.62 -4.98
CA GLU A 296 -11.50 -8.82 -5.97
C GLU A 296 -11.08 -7.35 -5.90
N VAL A 297 -11.04 -6.79 -4.69
CA VAL A 297 -10.63 -5.38 -4.48
C VAL A 297 -9.21 -5.16 -4.96
N MET A 298 -8.27 -6.07 -4.66
CA MET A 298 -6.88 -5.99 -5.12
C MET A 298 -6.77 -6.08 -6.65
N ALA A 299 -7.56 -6.91 -7.31
CA ALA A 299 -7.59 -6.99 -8.76
C ALA A 299 -8.08 -5.67 -9.39
N ARG A 300 -9.11 -5.05 -8.82
CA ARG A 300 -9.60 -3.72 -9.25
C ARG A 300 -8.55 -2.63 -9.05
N ILE A 301 -7.82 -2.64 -7.92
CA ILE A 301 -6.71 -1.71 -7.66
C ILE A 301 -5.63 -1.87 -8.73
N SER A 302 -5.23 -3.12 -9.02
CA SER A 302 -4.23 -3.42 -10.05
C SER A 302 -4.65 -2.86 -11.42
N GLY A 303 -5.91 -3.02 -11.81
CA GLY A 303 -6.48 -2.45 -13.03
C GLY A 303 -6.39 -0.92 -13.06
N TRP A 304 -6.83 -0.26 -11.97
CA TRP A 304 -6.77 1.20 -11.85
C TRP A 304 -5.33 1.73 -11.98
N ILE A 305 -4.36 1.08 -11.31
CA ILE A 305 -2.94 1.47 -11.43
C ILE A 305 -2.47 1.28 -12.88
N GLY A 306 -2.82 0.15 -13.51
CA GLY A 306 -2.44 -0.15 -14.91
C GLY A 306 -2.86 0.95 -15.88
N GLU A 307 -4.09 1.47 -15.75
CA GLU A 307 -4.58 2.60 -16.56
C GLU A 307 -3.73 3.87 -16.35
N ARG A 308 -3.33 4.18 -15.12
CA ARG A 308 -2.51 5.37 -14.82
C ARG A 308 -1.08 5.24 -15.36
N LEU A 309 -0.52 4.04 -15.31
CA LEU A 309 0.80 3.75 -15.88
C LEU A 309 0.79 3.90 -17.42
N ALA A 310 -0.26 3.45 -18.11
CA ALA A 310 -0.41 3.60 -19.55
C ALA A 310 -0.49 5.09 -19.96
N GLN A 311 -1.33 5.88 -19.28
CA GLN A 311 -1.45 7.33 -19.51
C GLN A 311 -0.12 8.08 -19.36
N THR A 312 0.72 7.68 -18.42
CA THR A 312 2.04 8.30 -18.20
C THR A 312 3.03 7.97 -19.32
N GLN A 313 2.86 6.84 -20.00
CA GLN A 313 3.71 6.46 -21.14
C GLN A 313 3.33 7.18 -22.42
N GLU A 314 2.05 7.44 -22.65
CA GLU A 314 1.55 8.18 -23.82
C GLU A 314 1.90 9.69 -23.76
N ALA A 315 2.13 10.23 -22.57
CA ALA A 315 2.46 11.64 -22.37
C ALA A 315 3.97 11.97 -22.51
N LYS A 316 4.83 10.95 -22.73
CA LYS A 316 6.29 11.09 -22.94
C LYS A 316 6.66 10.89 -24.39
#